data_8797811425504a67fa39104911e5ede7
#
_entry.id   8797811425504a67fa39104911e5ede7
#
_cell.length_a   1.000
_cell.length_b   1.000
_cell.length_c   1.000
_cell.angle_alpha   90.00
_cell.angle_beta   90.00
_cell.angle_gamma   90.00
#
_symmetry.space_group_name_H-M   'P 1'
#
loop_
_entity.id
_entity.type
_entity.pdbx_description
1 polymer ?
#
loop_
_entity_poly.entity_id
_entity_poly.type
_entity_poly.pdbx_seq_one_letter_code
_entity_poly.pdbx_strand_id
1 'polypeptide(L)'
;MKKTLFIIIGSTLIACSGNAETSGNKDLSSHDDSKTHVTVVPQVGYVDLTYAAEQSVNAVVYIKVTKMGKTHKVTYRDPFAEFFGDFFGHRGVAPQQREYKEPDQRGAGSGVIISDEGYIVTNNHVVAGADEILVKLNDNREFSGRIIG
;
A
#
# COMPACT_ATOMS: atom_id res chain seq x y z
N MET A 1 28.70 1.64 4.83
CA MET A 1 27.65 1.94 5.83
C MET A 1 26.32 1.86 5.11
N LYS A 2 25.45 0.89 5.47
CA LYS A 2 24.11 0.78 4.89
C LYS A 2 23.24 1.87 5.53
N LYS A 3 22.87 2.89 4.77
CA LYS A 3 21.90 3.89 5.23
C LYS A 3 20.52 3.23 5.22
N THR A 4 19.82 3.26 6.35
CA THR A 4 18.46 2.73 6.51
C THR A 4 17.48 3.88 6.42
N LEU A 5 16.44 3.74 5.60
CA LEU A 5 15.34 4.70 5.52
C LEU A 5 14.19 4.29 6.46
N PHE A 6 13.49 5.26 7.02
CA PHE A 6 12.39 5.06 7.95
C PHE A 6 11.04 5.23 7.24
N ILE A 7 10.12 4.30 7.45
CA ILE A 7 8.81 4.29 6.79
C ILE A 7 7.72 4.62 7.81
N ILE A 8 6.96 5.67 7.53
CA ILE A 8 5.78 6.09 8.30
C ILE A 8 4.53 5.66 7.53
N ILE A 9 3.60 5.02 8.22
CA ILE A 9 2.35 4.54 7.63
C ILE A 9 1.29 5.62 7.83
N GLY A 10 0.84 6.23 6.73
CA GLY A 10 -0.29 7.16 6.72
C GLY A 10 -1.60 6.40 6.46
N SER A 11 -2.50 6.34 7.46
CA SER A 11 -3.87 5.88 7.28
C SER A 11 -4.81 7.07 7.25
N THR A 12 -4.96 7.71 6.08
CA THR A 12 -5.92 8.80 5.91
C THR A 12 -7.13 8.28 5.16
N LEU A 13 -8.17 7.92 5.90
CA LEU A 13 -9.52 7.72 5.35
C LEU A 13 -10.12 9.10 5.07
N ILE A 14 -10.04 9.59 3.84
CA ILE A 14 -10.81 10.76 3.40
C ILE A 14 -12.22 10.27 3.07
N ALA A 15 -13.14 10.45 4.01
CA ALA A 15 -14.56 10.33 3.77
C ALA A 15 -15.01 11.57 2.97
N CYS A 16 -15.24 11.41 1.67
CA CYS A 16 -15.87 12.40 0.83
C CYS A 16 -17.38 12.38 1.11
N SER A 17 -17.84 13.23 2.06
CA SER A 17 -19.27 13.48 2.27
C SER A 17 -19.69 14.57 1.29
N GLY A 18 -20.30 14.18 0.18
CA GLY A 18 -20.93 15.09 -0.75
C GLY A 18 -22.33 15.46 -0.26
N ASN A 19 -22.52 16.67 0.30
CA ASN A 19 -23.85 17.25 0.48
C ASN A 19 -24.25 17.93 -0.82
N ALA A 20 -25.25 17.36 -1.49
CA ALA A 20 -25.99 18.02 -2.54
C ALA A 20 -27.13 18.82 -1.87
N GLU A 21 -26.97 20.14 -1.79
CA GLU A 21 -28.08 21.03 -1.45
C GLU A 21 -28.78 21.52 -2.71
N THR A 22 -30.02 21.06 -2.83
CA THR A 22 -31.02 21.56 -3.77
C THR A 22 -31.54 22.90 -3.27
N SER A 23 -31.20 23.99 -3.92
CA SER A 23 -31.84 25.29 -3.65
C SER A 23 -32.91 25.58 -4.66
N GLY A 24 -34.11 25.70 -4.13
CA GLY A 24 -35.32 26.11 -4.84
C GLY A 24 -35.31 27.57 -5.25
N ASN A 25 -35.91 27.76 -6.38
CA ASN A 25 -36.24 29.02 -7.04
C ASN A 25 -37.24 29.83 -6.22
N LYS A 26 -37.02 31.13 -6.05
CA LYS A 26 -38.07 32.12 -5.76
C LYS A 26 -37.77 33.43 -6.46
N ASP A 27 -38.66 33.72 -7.39
CA ASP A 27 -38.80 35.02 -8.04
C ASP A 27 -39.14 36.12 -7.04
N LEU A 28 -38.64 37.34 -7.22
CA LEU A 28 -39.43 38.55 -7.34
C LEU A 28 -38.58 39.83 -7.45
N SER A 29 -38.80 40.54 -8.61
CA SER A 29 -39.00 42.00 -8.74
C SER A 29 -37.83 42.97 -8.48
N SER A 30 -37.41 43.56 -9.59
CA SER A 30 -37.14 44.97 -9.89
C SER A 30 -36.44 45.87 -8.86
N HIS A 31 -35.20 46.32 -9.17
CA HIS A 31 -34.86 47.72 -9.32
C HIS A 31 -33.54 47.90 -10.09
N ASP A 32 -33.58 48.86 -10.97
CA ASP A 32 -32.54 49.40 -11.82
C ASP A 32 -31.36 49.89 -10.97
N ASP A 33 -30.16 49.38 -11.23
CA ASP A 33 -28.92 50.09 -11.01
C ASP A 33 -27.81 49.43 -11.86
N SER A 34 -27.35 50.23 -12.81
CA SER A 34 -26.30 49.94 -13.78
C SER A 34 -24.95 49.64 -13.07
N LYS A 35 -24.79 48.44 -12.52
CA LYS A 35 -23.49 47.85 -12.13
C LYS A 35 -23.18 46.76 -13.11
N THR A 36 -22.20 47.03 -13.96
CA THR A 36 -21.56 46.05 -14.82
C THR A 36 -21.08 44.86 -13.92
N HIS A 37 -21.93 43.85 -13.74
CA HIS A 37 -21.51 42.60 -13.21
C HIS A 37 -20.58 41.96 -14.21
N VAL A 38 -19.29 42.13 -13.99
CA VAL A 38 -18.29 41.26 -14.61
C VAL A 38 -18.58 39.88 -14.07
N THR A 39 -19.32 39.10 -14.84
CA THR A 39 -19.47 37.67 -14.60
C THR A 39 -18.09 37.05 -14.81
N VAL A 40 -17.32 36.92 -13.76
CA VAL A 40 -16.11 36.12 -13.76
C VAL A 40 -16.57 34.68 -13.97
N VAL A 41 -16.67 34.29 -15.24
CA VAL A 41 -16.80 32.88 -15.61
C VAL A 41 -15.51 32.26 -15.09
N PRO A 42 -15.53 31.29 -14.11
CA PRO A 42 -14.33 30.61 -13.75
C PRO A 42 -13.82 29.90 -15.01
N GLN A 43 -12.77 30.45 -15.58
CA GLN A 43 -12.00 29.76 -16.61
C GLN A 43 -11.55 28.47 -15.96
N VAL A 44 -12.15 27.36 -16.31
CA VAL A 44 -11.64 26.01 -16.01
C VAL A 44 -10.36 25.89 -16.85
N GLY A 45 -9.33 26.59 -16.41
CA GLY A 45 -8.00 26.49 -16.98
C GLY A 45 -7.50 25.07 -16.65
N TYR A 46 -6.95 24.41 -17.64
CA TYR A 46 -6.18 23.18 -17.40
C TYR A 46 -5.12 23.54 -16.36
N VAL A 47 -5.17 22.83 -15.21
CA VAL A 47 -4.14 22.98 -14.19
C VAL A 47 -2.86 22.34 -14.76
N ASP A 48 -1.87 23.16 -15.05
CA ASP A 48 -0.56 22.65 -15.46
C ASP A 48 0.15 22.06 -14.24
N LEU A 49 0.21 20.74 -14.19
CA LEU A 49 0.88 20.00 -13.13
C LEU A 49 2.36 19.73 -13.42
N THR A 50 2.87 20.19 -14.55
CA THR A 50 4.26 19.93 -14.98
C THR A 50 5.25 20.45 -13.96
N TYR A 51 5.07 21.69 -13.49
CA TYR A 51 5.93 22.27 -12.46
C TYR A 51 5.91 21.46 -11.15
N ALA A 52 4.72 21.06 -10.68
CA ALA A 52 4.59 20.26 -9.48
C ALA A 52 5.26 18.89 -9.63
N ALA A 53 5.13 18.26 -10.79
CA ALA A 53 5.76 16.98 -11.10
C ALA A 53 7.30 17.11 -11.11
N GLU A 54 7.85 18.13 -11.75
CA GLU A 54 9.30 18.39 -11.79
C GLU A 54 9.88 18.59 -10.39
N GLN A 55 9.17 19.30 -9.51
CA GLN A 55 9.62 19.52 -8.13
C GLN A 55 9.54 18.26 -7.25
N SER A 56 8.58 17.39 -7.52
CA SER A 56 8.29 16.23 -6.63
C SER A 56 8.89 14.91 -7.12
N VAL A 57 9.33 14.80 -8.36
CA VAL A 57 9.81 13.53 -8.94
C VAL A 57 10.92 12.87 -8.13
N ASN A 58 11.82 13.67 -7.53
CA ASN A 58 12.92 13.18 -6.72
C ASN A 58 12.51 12.74 -5.31
N ALA A 59 11.34 13.17 -4.85
CA ALA A 59 10.78 12.75 -3.57
C ALA A 59 10.00 11.44 -3.67
N VAL A 60 9.54 11.06 -4.86
CA VAL A 60 8.80 9.81 -5.06
C VAL A 60 9.77 8.63 -5.14
N VAL A 61 9.46 7.57 -4.40
CA VAL A 61 10.28 6.36 -4.33
C VAL A 61 9.49 5.12 -4.67
N TYR A 62 10.17 4.12 -5.19
CA TYR A 62 9.63 2.79 -5.41
C TYR A 62 9.96 1.89 -4.23
N ILE A 63 8.97 1.20 -3.68
CA ILE A 63 9.11 0.32 -2.52
C ILE A 63 8.89 -1.11 -2.98
N LYS A 64 9.89 -1.97 -2.78
CA LYS A 64 9.82 -3.42 -2.95
C LYS A 64 9.69 -4.07 -1.60
N VAL A 65 8.78 -5.01 -1.46
CA VAL A 65 8.60 -5.77 -0.24
C VAL A 65 8.70 -7.26 -0.52
N THR A 66 9.30 -7.98 0.40
CA THR A 66 9.38 -9.44 0.38
C THR A 66 8.80 -9.97 1.68
N LYS A 67 7.87 -10.90 1.57
CA LYS A 67 7.35 -11.68 2.69
C LYS A 67 7.85 -13.10 2.53
N MET A 68 8.65 -13.55 3.49
CA MET A 68 9.24 -14.89 3.47
C MET A 68 8.17 -15.96 3.66
N GLY A 69 8.21 -16.97 2.83
CA GLY A 69 7.33 -18.13 2.94
C GLY A 69 7.56 -18.88 4.25
N LYS A 70 6.47 -19.19 4.95
CA LYS A 70 6.52 -19.95 6.19
C LYS A 70 6.69 -21.43 5.89
N THR A 71 7.47 -22.13 6.74
CA THR A 71 7.59 -23.57 6.70
C THR A 71 6.49 -24.18 7.57
N HIS A 72 5.59 -24.93 6.95
CA HIS A 72 4.55 -25.68 7.64
C HIS A 72 4.96 -27.14 7.73
N LYS A 73 4.90 -27.71 8.94
CA LYS A 73 5.05 -29.14 9.15
C LYS A 73 3.67 -29.78 9.08
N VAL A 74 3.42 -30.50 8.01
CA VAL A 74 2.17 -31.25 7.85
C VAL A 74 2.45 -32.70 8.21
N THR A 75 1.79 -33.19 9.26
CA THR A 75 1.81 -34.59 9.63
C THR A 75 0.79 -35.32 8.76
N TYR A 76 1.26 -36.06 7.80
CA TYR A 76 0.41 -36.90 6.95
C TYR A 76 0.25 -38.26 7.64
N ARG A 77 -0.98 -38.61 8.03
CA ARG A 77 -1.36 -39.99 8.40
C ARG A 77 -1.95 -40.62 7.17
N ASP A 78 -1.32 -41.67 6.68
CA ASP A 78 -1.85 -42.48 5.60
C ASP A 78 -2.97 -43.37 6.17
N PRO A 79 -4.23 -43.12 5.86
CA PRO A 79 -5.36 -43.90 6.40
C PRO A 79 -5.30 -45.37 5.97
N PHE A 80 -4.64 -45.67 4.86
CA PHE A 80 -4.46 -47.04 4.39
C PHE A 80 -3.38 -47.77 5.19
N ALA A 81 -2.29 -47.11 5.54
CA ALA A 81 -1.23 -47.65 6.38
C ALA A 81 -1.72 -47.87 7.82
N GLU A 82 -2.63 -47.01 8.31
CA GLU A 82 -3.24 -47.18 9.65
C GLU A 82 -4.18 -48.39 9.68
N PHE A 83 -5.01 -48.58 8.66
CA PHE A 83 -5.94 -49.69 8.54
C PHE A 83 -5.20 -51.08 8.37
N PHE A 84 -4.20 -51.14 7.49
CA PHE A 84 -3.44 -52.35 7.26
C PHE A 84 -2.43 -52.64 8.35
N GLY A 85 -1.85 -51.64 9.01
CA GLY A 85 -0.92 -51.81 10.10
C GLY A 85 -1.55 -52.50 11.31
N ASP A 86 -2.82 -52.17 11.58
CA ASP A 86 -3.59 -52.80 12.67
C ASP A 86 -3.97 -54.24 12.35
N PHE A 87 -4.25 -54.58 11.08
CA PHE A 87 -4.64 -55.90 10.65
C PHE A 87 -3.47 -56.90 10.50
N PHE A 88 -2.29 -56.42 10.08
CA PHE A 88 -1.10 -57.26 9.86
C PHE A 88 -0.09 -57.23 11.01
N GLY A 89 -0.41 -56.65 12.16
CA GLY A 89 0.41 -56.67 13.34
C GLY A 89 1.80 -56.01 13.24
N HIS A 90 1.98 -55.17 12.21
CA HIS A 90 3.21 -54.40 12.06
C HIS A 90 3.13 -53.15 12.95
N ARG A 91 4.06 -53.01 13.83
CA ARG A 91 4.27 -51.80 14.67
C ARG A 91 4.13 -50.57 13.82
N GLY A 92 3.20 -49.70 14.23
CA GLY A 92 2.74 -48.50 13.56
C GLY A 92 3.77 -47.78 12.69
N VAL A 93 3.39 -47.53 11.47
CA VAL A 93 4.17 -46.65 10.57
C VAL A 93 4.24 -45.29 11.25
N ALA A 94 5.43 -44.86 11.60
CA ALA A 94 5.65 -43.56 12.21
C ALA A 94 5.07 -42.48 11.28
N PRO A 95 4.31 -41.50 11.80
CA PRO A 95 3.73 -40.45 10.99
C PRO A 95 4.86 -39.72 10.25
N GLN A 96 4.78 -39.71 8.93
CA GLN A 96 5.74 -38.98 8.10
C GLN A 96 5.44 -37.49 8.19
N GLN A 97 6.37 -36.73 8.76
CA GLN A 97 6.34 -35.28 8.73
C GLN A 97 6.92 -34.81 7.39
N ARG A 98 6.12 -34.15 6.59
CA ARG A 98 6.58 -33.45 5.39
C ARG A 98 6.63 -31.97 5.71
N GLU A 99 7.77 -31.36 5.48
CA GLU A 99 7.93 -29.91 5.54
C GLU A 99 7.52 -29.34 4.18
N TYR A 100 6.52 -28.46 4.19
CA TYR A 100 6.13 -27.68 3.03
C TYR A 100 6.53 -26.24 3.29
N LYS A 101 7.41 -25.71 2.46
CA LYS A 101 7.79 -24.30 2.48
C LYS A 101 6.94 -23.54 1.46
N GLU A 102 6.16 -22.56 1.92
CA GLU A 102 5.48 -21.64 1.02
C GLU A 102 6.51 -20.81 0.24
N PRO A 103 6.23 -20.47 -1.02
CA PRO A 103 7.08 -19.57 -1.79
C PRO A 103 7.07 -18.16 -1.20
N ASP A 104 8.19 -17.46 -1.32
CA ASP A 104 8.30 -16.07 -0.92
C ASP A 104 7.37 -15.20 -1.77
N GLN A 105 6.60 -14.35 -1.11
CA GLN A 105 5.69 -13.40 -1.76
C GLN A 105 6.41 -12.07 -1.94
N ARG A 106 6.30 -11.49 -3.13
CA ARG A 106 6.88 -10.19 -3.44
C ARG A 106 5.80 -9.21 -3.82
N GLY A 107 5.89 -8.00 -3.29
CA GLY A 107 5.00 -6.90 -3.59
C GLY A 107 5.78 -5.64 -3.94
N ALA A 108 5.06 -4.68 -4.47
CA ALA A 108 5.62 -3.37 -4.78
C ALA A 108 4.59 -2.26 -4.55
N GLY A 109 5.09 -1.08 -4.28
CA GLY A 109 4.31 0.12 -4.12
C GLY A 109 5.17 1.36 -4.27
N SER A 110 4.62 2.50 -3.95
CA SER A 110 5.32 3.78 -3.94
C SER A 110 5.21 4.47 -2.60
N GLY A 111 6.12 5.39 -2.35
CA GLY A 111 6.13 6.25 -1.18
C GLY A 111 6.70 7.62 -1.52
N VAL A 112 6.64 8.53 -0.56
CA VAL A 112 7.17 9.89 -0.70
C VAL A 112 8.12 10.18 0.45
N ILE A 113 9.32 10.64 0.14
CA ILE A 113 10.29 11.14 1.12
C ILE A 113 9.76 12.48 1.65
N ILE A 114 9.66 12.60 2.96
CA ILE A 114 9.12 13.80 3.63
C ILE A 114 10.18 14.54 4.45
N SER A 115 11.37 14.00 4.61
CA SER A 115 12.46 14.65 5.31
C SER A 115 13.83 14.20 4.80
N ASP A 116 14.84 15.02 4.99
CA ASP A 116 16.25 14.77 4.69
C ASP A 116 16.89 13.70 5.60
N GLU A 117 16.27 13.40 6.73
CA GLU A 117 16.66 12.27 7.59
C GLU A 117 16.28 10.91 6.97
N GLY A 118 15.44 10.90 5.90
CA GLY A 118 15.03 9.71 5.18
C GLY A 118 13.71 9.11 5.66
N TYR A 119 12.80 9.91 6.20
CA TYR A 119 11.44 9.47 6.49
C TYR A 119 10.62 9.40 5.21
N ILE A 120 9.92 8.28 5.05
CA ILE A 120 9.08 7.99 3.87
C ILE A 120 7.66 7.68 4.34
N VAL A 121 6.69 8.32 3.71
CA VAL A 121 5.26 8.01 3.88
C VAL A 121 4.83 7.07 2.77
N THR A 122 4.14 6.00 3.13
CA THR A 122 3.51 5.05 2.20
C THR A 122 2.21 4.50 2.77
N ASN A 123 1.47 3.77 1.96
CA ASN A 123 0.24 3.11 2.40
C ASN A 123 0.54 1.85 3.23
N ASN A 124 -0.25 1.63 4.27
CA ASN A 124 -0.11 0.45 5.13
C ASN A 124 -0.10 -0.86 4.35
N HIS A 125 -1.01 -1.03 3.38
CA HIS A 125 -1.11 -2.27 2.61
C HIS A 125 0.14 -2.59 1.77
N VAL A 126 0.99 -1.60 1.49
CA VAL A 126 2.26 -1.83 0.76
C VAL A 126 3.26 -2.56 1.64
N VAL A 127 3.34 -2.23 2.93
CA VAL A 127 4.39 -2.72 3.84
C VAL A 127 3.90 -3.69 4.90
N ALA A 128 2.58 -3.90 5.02
CA ALA A 128 1.99 -4.76 6.02
C ALA A 128 2.46 -6.22 5.89
N GLY A 129 3.10 -6.72 6.95
CA GLY A 129 3.59 -8.09 7.01
C GLY A 129 4.82 -8.36 6.12
N ALA A 130 5.53 -7.32 5.68
CA ALA A 130 6.79 -7.46 4.99
C ALA A 130 7.92 -7.84 5.96
N ASP A 131 8.72 -8.83 5.59
CA ASP A 131 9.93 -9.23 6.32
C ASP A 131 11.15 -8.42 5.84
N GLU A 132 11.14 -8.03 4.57
CA GLU A 132 12.19 -7.21 3.97
C GLU A 132 11.57 -6.09 3.13
N ILE A 133 12.13 -4.88 3.28
CA ILE A 133 11.71 -3.70 2.53
C ILE A 133 12.94 -3.08 1.89
N LEU A 134 12.87 -2.91 0.56
CA LEU A 134 13.86 -2.21 -0.24
C LEU A 134 13.22 -0.98 -0.87
N VAL A 135 13.86 0.17 -0.68
CA VAL A 135 13.44 1.45 -1.25
C VAL A 135 14.39 1.79 -2.38
N LYS A 136 13.84 1.99 -3.57
CA LYS A 136 14.59 2.41 -4.75
C LYS A 136 14.24 3.85 -5.09
N LEU A 137 15.27 4.69 -5.15
CA LEU A 137 15.16 6.10 -5.51
C LEU A 137 15.08 6.28 -7.04
N ASN A 138 14.76 7.49 -7.47
CA ASN A 138 14.70 7.87 -8.89
C ASN A 138 16.05 7.69 -9.61
N ASP A 139 17.16 7.87 -8.92
CA ASP A 139 18.54 7.67 -9.42
C ASP A 139 19.01 6.20 -9.40
N ASN A 140 18.08 5.24 -9.20
CA ASN A 140 18.32 3.80 -9.11
C ASN A 140 19.12 3.31 -7.89
N ARG A 141 19.45 4.16 -6.92
CA ARG A 141 20.04 3.71 -5.66
C ARG A 141 19.00 2.96 -4.83
N GLU A 142 19.44 1.87 -4.19
CA GLU A 142 18.59 1.04 -3.34
C GLU A 142 19.04 1.13 -1.87
N PHE A 143 18.06 1.20 -0.97
CA PHE A 143 18.27 1.30 0.48
C PHE A 143 17.34 0.33 1.19
N SER A 144 17.79 -0.20 2.32
CA SER A 144 16.92 -0.97 3.21
C SER A 144 15.99 -0.04 3.96
N GLY A 145 14.69 -0.38 4.00
CA GLY A 145 13.66 0.34 4.74
C GLY A 145 13.31 -0.34 6.06
N ARG A 146 12.85 0.46 7.04
CA ARG A 146 12.31 -0.03 8.31
C ARG A 146 11.02 0.69 8.64
N ILE A 147 9.99 -0.05 9.05
CA ILE A 147 8.72 0.50 9.52
C ILE A 147 8.94 1.07 10.93
N ILE A 148 8.44 2.28 11.18
CA ILE A 148 8.54 2.97 12.45
C ILE A 148 7.18 3.46 13.01
N GLY A 149 6.13 3.49 12.19
CA GLY A 149 4.80 3.92 12.63
C GLY A 149 3.76 3.75 11.54
#